data_a6295b45436c81951f3bc488546f82a3
#
_entry.id   a6295b45436c81951f3bc488546f82a3
#
_cell.length_a   1.000
_cell.length_b   1.000
_cell.length_c   1.000
_cell.angle_alpha   90.00
_cell.angle_beta   90.00
_cell.angle_gamma   90.00
#
_symmetry.space_group_name_H-M   'P 1'
#
loop_
_entity.id
_entity.type
_entity.pdbx_description
1 polymer ?
#
loop_
_entity_poly.entity_id
_entity_poly.type
_entity_poly.pdbx_seq_one_letter_code
_entity_poly.pdbx_strand_id
1 'polypeptide(L)'
;MAASINEELERCKDWIEAALEYSGGTHEWSDIVEGIHSLRYQFWPAEKGCAVTEIIMFPNKKIFHVFLAGGEMDQIVDMNDSAAQFAKAQGCDGMSIAGRKGWARVLKNEGWAESFTTLAKEL
;
A
#
# COMPACT_ATOMS: atom_id res chain seq x y z
N MET A 1 -15.13 -1.54 -21.61
CA MET A 1 -14.29 -2.67 -21.14
C MET A 1 -13.38 -2.23 -20.02
N ALA A 2 -13.20 -3.07 -19.03
CA ALA A 2 -12.23 -2.81 -17.98
C ALA A 2 -10.80 -2.89 -18.53
N ALA A 3 -9.92 -2.02 -18.06
CA ALA A 3 -8.51 -2.07 -18.42
C ALA A 3 -7.87 -3.33 -17.83
N SER A 4 -6.89 -3.89 -18.54
CA SER A 4 -6.14 -5.02 -18.01
C SER A 4 -5.26 -4.59 -16.83
N ILE A 5 -4.82 -5.55 -16.03
CA ILE A 5 -3.92 -5.26 -14.90
C ILE A 5 -2.62 -4.61 -15.39
N ASN A 6 -2.09 -5.04 -16.53
CA ASN A 6 -0.87 -4.45 -17.10
C ASN A 6 -1.07 -3.01 -17.55
N GLU A 7 -2.22 -2.71 -18.14
CA GLU A 7 -2.55 -1.34 -18.53
C GLU A 7 -2.68 -0.43 -17.30
N GLU A 8 -3.32 -0.91 -16.25
CA GLU A 8 -3.46 -0.18 -15.00
C GLU A 8 -2.10 0.03 -14.30
N LEU A 9 -1.23 -0.97 -14.33
CA LEU A 9 0.12 -0.85 -13.79
C LEU A 9 0.94 0.22 -14.53
N GLU A 10 0.88 0.22 -15.86
CA GLU A 10 1.57 1.25 -16.64
C GLU A 10 1.01 2.65 -16.34
N ARG A 11 -0.29 2.77 -16.19
CA ARG A 11 -0.93 4.04 -15.85
C ARG A 11 -0.48 4.55 -14.49
N CYS A 12 -0.29 3.65 -13.54
CA CYS A 12 0.08 3.98 -12.16
C CYS A 12 1.59 3.98 -11.90
N LYS A 13 2.40 3.66 -12.91
CA LYS A 13 3.85 3.47 -12.75
C LYS A 13 4.55 4.64 -12.08
N ASP A 14 4.27 5.85 -12.53
CA ASP A 14 4.94 7.04 -11.98
C ASP A 14 4.63 7.24 -10.51
N TRP A 15 3.39 6.96 -10.09
CA TRP A 15 3.01 7.03 -8.67
C TRP A 15 3.72 5.98 -7.84
N ILE A 16 3.83 4.77 -8.37
CA ILE A 16 4.51 3.66 -7.67
C ILE A 16 6.00 3.96 -7.56
N GLU A 17 6.63 4.42 -8.64
CA GLU A 17 8.05 4.76 -8.63
C GLU A 17 8.35 5.92 -7.68
N ALA A 18 7.48 6.93 -7.62
CA ALA A 18 7.62 8.03 -6.66
C ALA A 18 7.54 7.53 -5.22
N ALA A 19 6.62 6.60 -4.94
CA ALA A 19 6.50 6.00 -3.61
C ALA A 19 7.73 5.16 -3.26
N LEU A 20 8.32 4.46 -4.23
CA LEU A 20 9.52 3.65 -4.02
C LEU A 20 10.72 4.49 -3.60
N GLU A 21 10.79 5.75 -3.98
CA GLU A 21 11.88 6.64 -3.55
C GLU A 21 11.92 6.80 -2.01
N TYR A 22 10.80 6.59 -1.34
CA TYR A 22 10.69 6.68 0.11
C TYR A 22 10.80 5.33 0.82
N SER A 23 11.03 4.25 0.07
CA SER A 23 11.12 2.90 0.64
C SER A 23 12.54 2.51 1.08
N GLY A 24 13.51 3.42 0.94
CA GLY A 24 14.88 3.14 1.32
C GLY A 24 15.66 2.28 0.34
N GLY A 25 15.22 2.20 -0.92
CA GLY A 25 15.91 1.45 -1.95
C GLY A 25 15.74 -0.06 -1.86
N THR A 26 14.71 -0.52 -1.15
CA THR A 26 14.49 -1.95 -0.91
C THR A 26 13.93 -2.69 -2.11
N HIS A 27 13.22 -1.99 -3.01
CA HIS A 27 12.50 -2.59 -4.14
C HIS A 27 12.64 -1.73 -5.39
N GLU A 28 12.55 -2.39 -6.53
CA GLU A 28 12.48 -1.74 -7.84
C GLU A 28 11.11 -2.00 -8.47
N TRP A 29 10.80 -1.27 -9.53
CA TRP A 29 9.55 -1.43 -10.27
C TRP A 29 9.28 -2.89 -10.65
N SER A 30 10.30 -3.59 -11.15
CA SER A 30 10.15 -4.99 -11.56
C SER A 30 9.74 -5.91 -10.40
N ASP A 31 10.22 -5.60 -9.18
CA ASP A 31 9.85 -6.38 -8.00
C ASP A 31 8.36 -6.22 -7.67
N ILE A 32 7.84 -5.01 -7.86
CA ILE A 32 6.42 -4.73 -7.61
C ILE A 32 5.54 -5.44 -8.64
N VAL A 33 5.90 -5.36 -9.91
CA VAL A 33 5.17 -6.04 -10.98
C VAL A 33 5.14 -7.55 -10.74
N GLU A 34 6.28 -8.14 -10.42
CA GLU A 34 6.39 -9.56 -10.13
C GLU A 34 5.52 -9.95 -8.92
N GLY A 35 5.59 -9.16 -7.85
CA GLY A 35 4.80 -9.44 -6.65
C GLY A 35 3.30 -9.37 -6.89
N ILE A 36 2.85 -8.47 -7.74
CA ILE A 36 1.44 -8.35 -8.10
C ILE A 36 1.01 -9.55 -8.96
N HIS A 37 1.80 -9.93 -9.96
CA HIS A 37 1.48 -11.07 -10.82
C HIS A 37 1.51 -12.40 -10.08
N SER A 38 2.37 -12.53 -9.07
CA SER A 38 2.45 -13.75 -8.25
C SER A 38 1.42 -13.77 -7.12
N LEU A 39 0.59 -12.75 -7.00
CA LEU A 39 -0.42 -12.60 -5.95
C LEU A 39 0.16 -12.42 -4.54
N ARG A 40 1.46 -12.15 -4.45
CA ARG A 40 2.10 -11.82 -3.17
C ARG A 40 1.72 -10.43 -2.72
N TYR A 41 1.49 -9.51 -3.66
CA TYR A 41 1.00 -8.16 -3.42
C TYR A 41 -0.38 -7.99 -4.04
N GLN A 42 -1.19 -7.12 -3.45
CA GLN A 42 -2.46 -6.69 -4.00
C GLN A 42 -2.29 -5.29 -4.59
N PHE A 43 -2.88 -5.06 -5.74
CA PHE A 43 -2.81 -3.79 -6.44
C PHE A 43 -4.18 -3.10 -6.40
N TRP A 44 -4.19 -1.85 -5.97
CA TRP A 44 -5.40 -1.05 -5.79
C TRP A 44 -5.34 0.22 -6.64
N PRO A 45 -5.73 0.15 -7.92
CA PRO A 45 -5.75 1.35 -8.76
C PRO A 45 -7.00 2.19 -8.51
N ALA A 46 -6.82 3.51 -8.51
CA ALA A 46 -7.89 4.50 -8.53
C ALA A 46 -7.68 5.40 -9.73
N GLU A 47 -8.59 6.31 -9.99
CA GLU A 47 -8.47 7.21 -11.14
C GLU A 47 -7.22 8.07 -11.08
N LYS A 48 -6.93 8.64 -9.91
CA LYS A 48 -5.81 9.56 -9.70
C LYS A 48 -4.86 9.12 -8.59
N GLY A 49 -4.71 7.83 -8.42
CA GLY A 49 -3.80 7.29 -7.42
C GLY A 49 -3.83 5.78 -7.41
N CYS A 50 -3.00 5.18 -6.58
CA CYS A 50 -2.98 3.74 -6.40
C CYS A 50 -2.28 3.37 -5.10
N ALA A 51 -2.48 2.13 -4.69
CA ALA A 51 -1.78 1.55 -3.55
C ALA A 51 -1.35 0.14 -3.88
N VAL A 52 -0.29 -0.31 -3.21
CA VAL A 52 0.18 -1.69 -3.25
C VAL A 52 0.24 -2.19 -1.82
N THR A 53 -0.36 -3.34 -1.58
CA THR A 53 -0.48 -3.90 -0.25
C THR A 53 0.04 -5.32 -0.20
N GLU A 54 0.32 -5.80 1.01
CA GLU A 54 0.69 -7.20 1.22
C GLU A 54 0.09 -7.68 2.54
N ILE A 55 -0.05 -8.99 2.66
CA ILE A 55 -0.51 -9.60 3.90
C ILE A 55 0.70 -10.19 4.59
N ILE A 56 0.97 -9.74 5.82
CA ILE A 56 2.13 -10.17 6.60
C ILE A 56 1.65 -11.09 7.72
N MET A 57 2.23 -12.28 7.75
CA MET A 57 1.94 -13.27 8.79
C MET A 57 2.97 -13.15 9.91
N PHE A 58 2.57 -12.55 11.03
CA PHE A 58 3.37 -12.58 12.25
C PHE A 58 2.95 -13.77 13.12
N PRO A 59 3.75 -14.17 14.11
CA PRO A 59 3.38 -15.30 14.97
C PRO A 59 2.00 -15.18 15.61
N ASN A 60 1.61 -13.97 16.03
CA ASN A 60 0.35 -13.76 16.74
C ASN A 60 -0.69 -12.96 15.98
N LYS A 61 -0.34 -12.39 14.82
CA LYS A 61 -1.25 -11.53 14.06
C LYS A 61 -1.00 -11.65 12.57
N LYS A 62 -2.08 -11.52 11.81
CA LYS A 62 -2.07 -11.40 10.37
C LYS A 62 -2.44 -9.97 10.03
N ILE A 63 -1.55 -9.24 9.39
CA ILE A 63 -1.68 -7.80 9.14
C ILE A 63 -1.74 -7.51 7.65
N PHE A 64 -2.75 -6.72 7.26
CA PHE A 64 -2.85 -6.17 5.92
C PHE A 64 -2.03 -4.88 5.89
N HIS A 65 -0.92 -4.89 5.17
CA HIS A 65 0.05 -3.79 5.18
C HIS A 65 0.04 -3.02 3.88
N VAL A 66 -0.24 -1.72 3.94
CA VAL A 66 -0.13 -0.82 2.79
C VAL A 66 1.31 -0.36 2.73
N PHE A 67 2.04 -0.88 1.74
CA PHE A 67 3.46 -0.64 1.67
C PHE A 67 3.85 0.46 0.66
N LEU A 68 3.03 0.69 -0.35
CA LEU A 68 3.20 1.80 -1.30
C LEU A 68 1.85 2.47 -1.53
N ALA A 69 1.83 3.79 -1.58
CA ALA A 69 0.67 4.56 -1.95
C ALA A 69 1.12 5.84 -2.64
N GLY A 70 0.51 6.18 -3.74
CA GLY A 70 0.86 7.37 -4.51
C GLY A 70 -0.33 7.97 -5.22
N GLY A 71 -0.17 9.23 -5.65
CA GLY A 71 -1.23 9.98 -6.31
C GLY A 71 -1.95 10.91 -5.35
N GLU A 72 -3.21 11.24 -5.66
CA GLU A 72 -3.99 12.13 -4.82
C GLU A 72 -4.44 11.43 -3.54
N MET A 73 -4.22 12.11 -2.40
CA MET A 73 -4.45 11.53 -1.08
C MET A 73 -5.92 11.16 -0.83
N ASP A 74 -6.86 11.98 -1.30
CA ASP A 74 -8.29 11.69 -1.16
C ASP A 74 -8.70 10.40 -1.88
N GLN A 75 -8.09 10.11 -3.01
CA GLN A 75 -8.31 8.86 -3.74
C GLN A 75 -7.88 7.66 -2.92
N ILE A 76 -6.77 7.79 -2.22
CA ILE A 76 -6.23 6.71 -1.38
C ILE A 76 -7.11 6.52 -0.14
N VAL A 77 -7.52 7.61 0.49
CA VAL A 77 -8.40 7.55 1.68
C VAL A 77 -9.74 6.91 1.32
N ASP A 78 -10.29 7.20 0.15
CA ASP A 78 -11.56 6.63 -0.31
C ASP A 78 -11.50 5.11 -0.47
N MET A 79 -10.32 4.54 -0.64
CA MET A 79 -10.13 3.09 -0.72
C MET A 79 -10.14 2.39 0.65
N ASN A 80 -10.10 3.15 1.73
CA ASN A 80 -9.95 2.59 3.09
C ASN A 80 -11.01 1.54 3.42
N ASP A 81 -12.29 1.82 3.16
CA ASP A 81 -13.37 0.89 3.49
C ASP A 81 -13.30 -0.40 2.67
N SER A 82 -13.02 -0.29 1.38
CA SER A 82 -12.87 -1.47 0.51
C SER A 82 -11.68 -2.32 0.94
N ALA A 83 -10.57 -1.67 1.28
CA ALA A 83 -9.37 -2.36 1.76
C ALA A 83 -9.64 -3.07 3.09
N ALA A 84 -10.36 -2.43 4.00
CA ALA A 84 -10.71 -3.03 5.29
C ALA A 84 -11.63 -4.25 5.12
N GLN A 85 -12.59 -4.19 4.20
CA GLN A 85 -13.45 -5.32 3.89
C GLN A 85 -12.65 -6.50 3.33
N PHE A 86 -11.73 -6.22 2.40
CA PHE A 86 -10.84 -7.24 1.86
C PHE A 86 -9.99 -7.87 2.98
N ALA A 87 -9.38 -7.04 3.81
CA ALA A 87 -8.54 -7.53 4.91
C ALA A 87 -9.31 -8.43 5.87
N LYS A 88 -10.53 -8.06 6.22
CA LYS A 88 -11.40 -8.90 7.06
C LYS A 88 -11.72 -10.23 6.38
N ALA A 89 -12.06 -10.19 5.09
CA ALA A 89 -12.36 -11.40 4.33
C ALA A 89 -11.16 -12.35 4.25
N GLN A 90 -9.94 -11.81 4.28
CA GLN A 90 -8.71 -12.61 4.29
C GLN A 90 -8.31 -13.06 5.69
N GLY A 91 -9.07 -12.74 6.71
CA GLY A 91 -8.79 -13.14 8.09
C GLY A 91 -7.73 -12.30 8.77
N CYS A 92 -7.48 -11.09 8.30
CA CYS A 92 -6.51 -10.20 8.93
C CYS A 92 -7.04 -9.65 10.26
N ASP A 93 -6.15 -9.49 11.22
CA ASP A 93 -6.46 -8.95 12.55
C ASP A 93 -6.39 -7.43 12.58
N GLY A 94 -5.67 -6.84 11.64
CA GLY A 94 -5.51 -5.39 11.58
C GLY A 94 -4.87 -4.94 10.28
N MET A 95 -4.71 -3.64 10.17
CA MET A 95 -4.11 -2.98 9.02
C MET A 95 -2.98 -2.09 9.49
N SER A 96 -1.96 -1.92 8.65
CA SER A 96 -0.87 -0.97 8.90
C SER A 96 -0.50 -0.28 7.60
N ILE A 97 0.12 0.89 7.72
CA ILE A 97 0.64 1.62 6.58
C ILE A 97 2.01 2.19 6.94
N ALA A 98 2.97 2.02 6.04
CA ALA A 98 4.27 2.65 6.13
C ALA A 98 4.30 3.76 5.09
N GLY A 99 4.68 4.96 5.50
CA GLY A 99 4.70 6.08 4.58
C GLY A 99 5.17 7.35 5.24
N ARG A 100 5.04 8.45 4.52
CA ARG A 100 5.43 9.76 5.02
C ARG A 100 4.50 10.22 6.14
N LYS A 101 5.01 11.11 6.98
CA LYS A 101 4.28 11.62 8.17
C LYS A 101 2.90 12.22 7.85
N GLY A 102 2.71 12.76 6.65
CA GLY A 102 1.43 13.33 6.23
C GLY A 102 0.27 12.34 6.30
N TRP A 103 0.54 11.04 6.13
CA TRP A 103 -0.49 10.02 6.23
C TRP A 103 -1.10 9.90 7.62
N ALA A 104 -0.29 10.05 8.67
CA ALA A 104 -0.79 10.01 10.05
C ALA A 104 -1.86 11.07 10.30
N ARG A 105 -1.65 12.27 9.76
CA ARG A 105 -2.59 13.38 9.92
C ARG A 105 -3.93 13.10 9.24
N VAL A 106 -3.88 12.56 8.02
CA VAL A 106 -5.09 12.32 7.21
C VAL A 106 -5.87 11.11 7.72
N LEU A 107 -5.17 10.03 8.03
CA LEU A 107 -5.80 8.77 8.44
C LEU A 107 -6.31 8.77 9.87
N LYS A 108 -5.90 9.71 10.68
CA LYS A 108 -6.36 9.84 12.07
C LYS A 108 -7.88 9.82 12.19
N ASN A 109 -8.57 10.50 11.25
CA ASN A 109 -10.04 10.56 11.25
C ASN A 109 -10.71 9.28 10.74
N GLU A 110 -9.92 8.36 10.22
CA GLU A 110 -10.40 7.07 9.68
C GLU A 110 -10.13 5.91 10.64
N GLY A 111 -9.84 6.20 11.90
CA GLY A 111 -9.59 5.17 12.90
C GLY A 111 -8.15 4.69 13.00
N TRP A 112 -7.23 5.36 12.34
CA TRP A 112 -5.81 5.01 12.37
C TRP A 112 -5.08 5.78 13.47
N ALA A 113 -4.08 5.13 14.06
CA ALA A 113 -3.23 5.74 15.09
C ALA A 113 -1.78 5.32 14.85
N GLU A 114 -0.86 6.16 15.25
CA GLU A 114 0.56 5.81 15.20
C GLU A 114 0.83 4.64 16.15
N SER A 115 1.60 3.67 15.68
CA SER A 115 1.93 2.47 16.43
C SER A 115 3.38 2.48 16.91
N PHE A 116 4.32 2.67 15.98
CA PHE A 116 5.75 2.74 16.30
C PHE A 116 6.47 3.50 15.19
N THR A 117 7.72 3.84 15.44
CA THR A 117 8.55 4.56 14.47
C THR A 117 9.72 3.67 14.06
N THR A 118 9.99 3.60 12.77
CA THR A 118 11.18 2.94 12.23
C THR A 118 12.31 3.94 12.08
N LEU A 119 13.46 3.59 12.60
CA LEU A 119 14.68 4.38 12.43
C LEU A 119 15.63 3.58 11.54
N ALA A 120 16.28 4.24 10.62
CA ALA A 120 17.21 3.59 9.70
C ALA A 120 18.60 4.25 9.80
N LYS A 121 19.63 3.43 9.62
CA LYS A 121 21.02 3.90 9.60
C LYS A 121 21.77 3.14 8.50
N GLU A 122 22.46 3.87 7.64
CA GLU A 122 23.35 3.23 6.66
C GLU A 122 24.61 2.73 7.36
N LEU A 123 25.13 1.61 6.90
CA LEU A 123 26.33 0.97 7.44
C LEU A 123 27.54 1.14 6.54
#